data_87a40a1a34b12575c0b931e6cf11bc3f
#
_entry.id   87a40a1a34b12575c0b931e6cf11bc3f
#
_cell.length_a   1.000
_cell.length_b   1.000
_cell.length_c   1.000
_cell.angle_alpha   90.00
_cell.angle_beta   90.00
_cell.angle_gamma   90.00
#
_symmetry.space_group_name_H-M   'P 1'
#
loop_
_entity.id
_entity.type
_entity.pdbx_description
1 polymer ?
#
loop_
_entity_poly.entity_id
_entity_poly.type
_entity_poly.pdbx_seq_one_letter_code
_entity_poly.pdbx_strand_id
1 'polypeptide(L)'
;LPEFEKGFSFTNLVDFDALYGHRRDPHGYRDCLHEFDQRLPEIIAAMREDDLLMITADHGNDPTYAGTDHTREYIPFLAYSPSFKGNGLIPVGHFSDISATVAENFGVDKAMIGESFLDKLV
;
A
#
# COMPACT_ATOMS: atom_id res chain seq x y z
N LEU A 1 0.46 -17.12 -0.75
CA LEU A 1 -0.94 -16.68 -0.73
C LEU A 1 -1.94 -17.83 -0.96
N PRO A 2 -1.70 -18.83 -1.87
CA PRO A 2 -2.66 -19.90 -2.13
C PRO A 2 -3.00 -20.79 -0.91
N GLU A 3 -2.16 -20.77 0.12
CA GLU A 3 -2.30 -21.60 1.31
C GLU A 3 -3.16 -20.97 2.44
N PHE A 4 -3.51 -19.66 2.30
CA PHE A 4 -4.36 -18.97 3.24
C PHE A 4 -5.83 -19.01 2.80
N GLU A 5 -6.71 -19.59 3.60
CA GLU A 5 -8.15 -19.48 3.37
C GLU A 5 -8.70 -18.12 3.80
N LYS A 6 -8.24 -17.63 4.96
CA LYS A 6 -8.54 -16.27 5.47
C LYS A 6 -7.35 -15.77 6.28
N GLY A 7 -7.05 -14.50 6.17
CA GLY A 7 -5.97 -13.91 6.96
C GLY A 7 -5.53 -12.55 6.45
N PHE A 8 -4.53 -12.01 7.10
CA PHE A 8 -3.89 -10.75 6.75
C PHE A 8 -2.42 -11.02 6.42
N SER A 9 -1.98 -10.56 5.26
CA SER A 9 -0.58 -10.59 4.83
C SER A 9 -0.05 -9.18 4.73
N PHE A 10 1.04 -8.90 5.41
CA PHE A 10 1.76 -7.63 5.33
C PHE A 10 3.16 -7.88 4.78
N THR A 11 3.53 -7.16 3.72
CA THR A 11 4.84 -7.27 3.09
C THR A 11 5.46 -5.89 2.99
N ASN A 12 6.68 -5.73 3.50
CA ASN A 12 7.46 -4.50 3.36
C ASN A 12 8.52 -4.68 2.27
N LEU A 13 8.49 -3.81 1.26
CA LEU A 13 9.46 -3.76 0.16
C LEU A 13 10.50 -2.68 0.48
N VAL A 14 11.54 -3.06 1.20
CA VAL A 14 12.50 -2.13 1.84
C VAL A 14 13.43 -1.39 0.89
N ASP A 15 13.61 -1.87 -0.34
CA ASP A 15 14.62 -1.37 -1.27
C ASP A 15 14.33 0.06 -1.74
N PHE A 16 13.06 0.43 -1.85
CA PHE A 16 12.64 1.79 -2.21
C PHE A 16 13.28 2.83 -1.30
N ASP A 17 13.23 2.60 -0.01
CA ASP A 17 13.80 3.49 0.99
C ASP A 17 15.30 3.23 1.20
N ALA A 18 15.66 2.03 1.57
CA ALA A 18 17.01 1.69 2.04
C ALA A 18 18.07 1.79 0.93
N LEU A 19 17.76 1.35 -0.30
CA LEU A 19 18.74 1.34 -1.39
C LEU A 19 18.67 2.59 -2.25
N TYR A 20 17.49 3.13 -2.50
CA TYR A 20 17.32 4.19 -3.49
C TYR A 20 16.89 5.53 -2.88
N GLY A 21 16.01 5.53 -1.89
CA GLY A 21 15.53 6.72 -1.20
C GLY A 21 16.64 7.44 -0.45
N HIS A 22 17.20 6.83 0.56
CA HIS A 22 18.30 7.39 1.36
C HIS A 22 19.58 7.65 0.58
N ARG A 23 19.83 6.90 -0.47
CA ARG A 23 21.02 7.08 -1.33
C ARG A 23 20.84 8.10 -2.43
N ARG A 24 19.65 8.69 -2.53
CA ARG A 24 19.32 9.69 -3.55
C ARG A 24 19.60 9.19 -4.97
N ASP A 25 19.19 7.97 -5.24
CA ASP A 25 19.27 7.34 -6.55
C ASP A 25 17.89 7.31 -7.24
N PRO A 26 17.49 8.37 -7.94
CA PRO A 26 16.18 8.42 -8.61
C PRO A 26 16.07 7.42 -9.76
N HIS A 27 17.20 7.02 -10.36
CA HIS A 27 17.19 6.02 -11.42
C HIS A 27 16.92 4.62 -10.85
N GLY A 28 17.61 4.23 -9.79
CA GLY A 28 17.36 2.97 -9.10
C GLY A 28 15.95 2.93 -8.51
N TYR A 29 15.45 4.04 -7.96
CA TYR A 29 14.09 4.13 -7.45
C TYR A 29 13.05 3.88 -8.55
N ARG A 30 13.22 4.53 -9.71
CA ARG A 30 12.38 4.29 -10.89
C ARG A 30 12.41 2.83 -11.34
N ASP A 31 13.61 2.26 -11.41
CA ASP A 31 13.78 0.88 -11.90
C ASP A 31 13.15 -0.13 -10.93
N CYS A 32 13.24 0.11 -9.63
CA CYS A 32 12.56 -0.66 -8.60
C CYS A 32 11.03 -0.57 -8.71
N LEU A 33 10.47 0.63 -8.96
CA LEU A 33 9.04 0.80 -9.23
C LEU A 33 8.62 0.01 -10.48
N HIS A 34 9.42 0.06 -11.52
CA HIS A 34 9.13 -0.65 -12.77
C HIS A 34 9.18 -2.17 -12.59
N GLU A 35 10.14 -2.68 -11.82
CA GLU A 35 10.20 -4.10 -11.47
C GLU A 35 8.96 -4.55 -10.70
N PHE A 36 8.54 -3.78 -9.70
CA PHE A 36 7.31 -4.07 -8.96
C PHE A 36 6.07 -4.05 -9.87
N ASP A 37 5.94 -3.04 -10.73
CA ASP A 37 4.83 -2.92 -11.68
C ASP A 37 4.75 -4.14 -12.64
N GLN A 38 5.89 -4.64 -13.09
CA GLN A 38 5.95 -5.85 -13.92
C GLN A 38 5.50 -7.11 -13.18
N ARG A 39 5.66 -7.17 -11.85
CA ARG A 39 5.26 -8.30 -11.02
C ARG A 39 3.82 -8.19 -10.51
N LEU A 40 3.24 -6.99 -10.50
CA LEU A 40 1.88 -6.74 -10.01
C LEU A 40 0.81 -7.61 -10.69
N PRO A 41 0.84 -7.87 -12.01
CA PRO A 41 -0.10 -8.77 -12.65
C PRO A 41 -0.09 -10.21 -12.10
N GLU A 42 1.05 -10.70 -11.62
CA GLU A 42 1.15 -12.03 -11.00
C GLU A 42 0.43 -12.06 -9.65
N ILE A 43 0.53 -10.98 -8.88
CA ILE A 43 -0.17 -10.83 -7.60
C ILE A 43 -1.69 -10.81 -7.87
N ILE A 44 -2.12 -9.98 -8.81
CA ILE A 44 -3.53 -9.85 -9.20
C ILE A 44 -4.09 -11.20 -9.70
N ALA A 45 -3.34 -11.93 -10.53
CA ALA A 45 -3.78 -13.23 -11.05
C ALA A 45 -3.89 -14.32 -9.97
N ALA A 46 -3.20 -14.16 -8.85
CA ALA A 46 -3.25 -15.08 -7.71
C ALA A 46 -4.37 -14.74 -6.70
N MET A 47 -5.05 -13.60 -6.86
CA MET A 47 -6.12 -13.16 -5.95
C MET A 47 -7.41 -13.93 -6.21
N ARG A 48 -8.15 -14.18 -5.14
CA ARG A 48 -9.53 -14.67 -5.17
C ARG A 48 -10.51 -13.50 -5.22
N GLU A 49 -11.75 -13.80 -5.52
CA GLU A 49 -12.80 -12.78 -5.71
C GLU A 49 -13.00 -11.89 -4.47
N ASP A 50 -12.80 -12.44 -3.26
CA ASP A 50 -12.95 -11.75 -1.98
C ASP A 50 -11.64 -11.24 -1.37
N ASP A 51 -10.52 -11.36 -2.08
CA ASP A 51 -9.25 -10.79 -1.62
C ASP A 51 -9.20 -9.27 -1.86
N LEU A 52 -8.61 -8.55 -0.92
CA LEU A 52 -8.34 -7.12 -1.01
C LEU A 52 -6.84 -6.86 -0.99
N LEU A 53 -6.31 -6.27 -2.05
CA LEU A 53 -4.95 -5.76 -2.14
C LEU A 53 -4.93 -4.27 -1.79
N MET A 54 -4.08 -3.88 -0.86
CA MET A 54 -3.74 -2.48 -0.58
C MET A 54 -2.26 -2.26 -0.82
N ILE A 55 -1.91 -1.20 -1.54
CA ILE A 55 -0.53 -0.78 -1.79
C ILE A 55 -0.38 0.64 -1.25
N THR A 56 0.60 0.84 -0.39
CA THR A 56 0.87 2.14 0.24
C THR A 56 2.35 2.28 0.59
N ALA A 57 2.72 3.40 1.17
CA ALA A 57 4.03 3.62 1.80
C ALA A 57 3.82 4.07 3.26
N ASP A 58 4.81 3.89 4.10
CA ASP A 58 4.82 4.32 5.50
C ASP A 58 5.22 5.78 5.67
N HIS A 59 5.98 6.34 4.72
CA HIS A 59 6.38 7.75 4.63
C HIS A 59 6.73 8.14 3.20
N GLY A 60 6.91 9.45 2.98
CA GLY A 60 7.48 10.01 1.75
C GLY A 60 9.01 9.91 1.73
N ASN A 61 9.59 9.75 0.56
CA ASN A 61 11.03 9.85 0.36
C ASN A 61 11.32 10.26 -1.10
N ASP A 62 11.52 11.57 -1.33
CA ASP A 62 11.90 12.08 -2.65
C ASP A 62 13.41 11.85 -2.89
N PRO A 63 13.79 10.94 -3.79
CA PRO A 63 15.19 10.64 -4.07
C PRO A 63 15.93 11.77 -4.80
N THR A 64 15.25 12.86 -5.17
CA THR A 64 15.86 14.04 -5.79
C THR A 64 16.13 15.17 -4.78
N TYR A 65 15.59 15.08 -3.57
CA TYR A 65 15.75 16.09 -2.53
C TYR A 65 17.17 16.05 -1.92
N ALA A 66 17.65 17.18 -1.44
CA ALA A 66 18.96 17.29 -0.77
C ALA A 66 18.96 16.62 0.61
N GLY A 67 20.07 15.98 0.97
CA GLY A 67 20.21 15.28 2.26
C GLY A 67 19.83 13.80 2.17
N THR A 68 19.80 13.10 3.30
CA THR A 68 19.56 11.65 3.39
C THR A 68 18.30 11.28 4.17
N ASP A 69 17.62 12.27 4.75
CA ASP A 69 16.42 12.04 5.57
C ASP A 69 15.17 11.88 4.70
N HIS A 70 14.13 11.31 5.28
CA HIS A 70 12.82 11.21 4.64
C HIS A 70 12.25 12.60 4.33
N THR A 71 11.39 12.66 3.35
CA THR A 71 10.74 13.89 2.90
C THR A 71 9.23 13.84 3.13
N ARG A 72 8.50 14.93 2.86
CA ARG A 72 7.12 15.14 3.34
C ARG A 72 6.07 15.03 2.24
N GLU A 73 6.30 14.20 1.27
CA GLU A 73 5.33 13.92 0.22
C GLU A 73 4.15 13.13 0.78
N TYR A 74 2.99 13.30 0.16
CA TYR A 74 1.88 12.37 0.38
C TYR A 74 2.28 10.98 -0.07
N ILE A 75 1.94 9.98 0.75
CA ILE A 75 2.10 8.58 0.37
C ILE A 75 1.01 8.16 -0.62
N PRO A 76 1.30 7.25 -1.55
CA PRO A 76 0.28 6.66 -2.39
C PRO A 76 -0.63 5.76 -1.56
N PHE A 77 -1.89 5.66 -1.98
CA PHE A 77 -2.78 4.60 -1.53
C PHE A 77 -3.56 4.06 -2.72
N LEU A 78 -3.42 2.77 -2.96
CA LEU A 78 -4.13 2.05 -4.00
C LEU A 78 -4.83 0.85 -3.36
N ALA A 79 -6.08 0.62 -3.73
CA ALA A 79 -6.84 -0.56 -3.31
C ALA A 79 -7.43 -1.25 -4.53
N TYR A 80 -7.36 -2.57 -4.53
CA TYR A 80 -7.91 -3.41 -5.60
C TYR A 80 -8.51 -4.69 -5.05
N SER A 81 -9.65 -5.08 -5.58
CA SER A 81 -10.24 -6.40 -5.41
C SER A 81 -10.87 -6.84 -6.73
N PRO A 82 -10.82 -8.12 -7.10
CA PRO A 82 -11.56 -8.63 -8.26
C PRO A 82 -13.07 -8.41 -8.18
N SER A 83 -13.63 -8.27 -6.97
CA SER A 83 -15.06 -8.01 -6.74
C SER A 83 -15.49 -6.55 -6.96
N PHE A 84 -14.56 -5.60 -7.10
CA PHE A 84 -14.91 -4.19 -7.30
C PHE A 84 -15.66 -4.00 -8.62
N LYS A 85 -16.81 -3.30 -8.54
CA LYS A 85 -17.68 -3.06 -9.72
C LYS A 85 -17.35 -1.78 -10.46
N GLY A 86 -16.35 -1.04 -10.03
CA GLY A 86 -15.98 0.24 -10.60
C GLY A 86 -14.66 0.74 -10.05
N ASN A 87 -14.38 2.01 -10.29
CA ASN A 87 -13.27 2.74 -9.73
C ASN A 87 -13.79 3.98 -8.98
N GLY A 88 -13.01 4.47 -8.04
CA GLY A 88 -13.34 5.64 -7.26
C GLY A 88 -12.11 6.27 -6.64
N LEU A 89 -12.32 7.40 -5.99
CA LEU A 89 -11.29 8.09 -5.23
C LEU A 89 -11.63 7.99 -3.74
N ILE A 90 -10.67 7.52 -2.96
CA ILE A 90 -10.72 7.64 -1.51
C ILE A 90 -10.17 9.02 -1.17
N PRO A 91 -10.90 9.85 -0.40
CA PRO A 91 -10.40 11.14 0.04
C PRO A 91 -9.07 11.01 0.78
N VAL A 92 -8.25 12.05 0.70
CA VAL A 92 -7.00 12.12 1.49
C VAL A 92 -7.35 11.94 2.97
N GLY A 93 -6.69 10.98 3.59
CA GLY A 93 -6.89 10.61 4.98
C GLY A 93 -5.56 10.53 5.74
N HIS A 94 -5.57 9.79 6.83
CA HIS A 94 -4.41 9.53 7.67
C HIS A 94 -3.92 8.09 7.48
N PHE A 95 -2.63 7.88 7.69
CA PHE A 95 -2.03 6.53 7.62
C PHE A 95 -2.73 5.53 8.56
N SER A 96 -3.21 6.01 9.73
CA SER A 96 -3.98 5.23 10.69
C SER A 96 -5.33 4.71 10.16
N ASP A 97 -5.87 5.28 9.08
CA ASP A 97 -7.15 4.87 8.51
C ASP A 97 -7.05 3.48 7.87
N ILE A 98 -5.86 3.12 7.39
CA ILE A 98 -5.57 1.77 6.87
C ILE A 98 -5.74 0.74 7.98
N SER A 99 -5.16 0.98 9.16
CA SER A 99 -5.28 0.07 10.29
C SER A 99 -6.71 -0.03 10.82
N ALA A 100 -7.46 1.08 10.82
CA ALA A 100 -8.87 1.10 11.19
C ALA A 100 -9.73 0.28 10.20
N THR A 101 -9.43 0.39 8.90
CA THR A 101 -10.10 -0.38 7.85
C THR A 101 -9.83 -1.88 7.96
N VAL A 102 -8.58 -2.25 8.20
CA VAL A 102 -8.20 -3.65 8.44
C VAL A 102 -8.90 -4.20 9.69
N ALA A 103 -8.91 -3.45 10.80
CA ALA A 103 -9.58 -3.85 12.04
C ALA A 103 -11.08 -4.09 11.82
N GLU A 104 -11.76 -3.18 11.12
CA GLU A 104 -13.18 -3.33 10.79
C GLU A 104 -13.43 -4.57 9.94
N ASN A 105 -12.61 -4.80 8.91
CA ASN A 105 -12.75 -5.97 8.03
C ASN A 105 -12.63 -7.30 8.80
N PHE A 106 -11.79 -7.36 9.83
CA PHE A 106 -11.63 -8.53 10.66
C PHE A 106 -12.53 -8.57 11.91
N GLY A 107 -13.36 -7.55 12.11
CA GLY A 107 -14.27 -7.46 13.27
C GLY A 107 -13.53 -7.38 14.61
N VAL A 108 -12.36 -6.75 14.64
CA VAL A 108 -11.55 -6.52 15.85
C VAL A 108 -11.58 -5.05 16.24
N ASP A 109 -11.28 -4.78 17.52
CA ASP A 109 -11.23 -3.40 18.01
C ASP A 109 -10.16 -2.59 17.28
N LYS A 110 -10.55 -1.44 16.75
CA LYS A 110 -9.61 -0.53 16.10
C LYS A 110 -8.67 0.13 17.12
N ALA A 111 -7.50 0.56 16.66
CA ALA A 111 -6.64 1.45 17.44
C ALA A 111 -7.38 2.77 17.79
N MET A 112 -6.84 3.52 18.77
CA MET A 112 -7.49 4.75 19.27
C MET A 112 -7.71 5.83 18.22
N ILE A 113 -6.94 5.81 17.11
CA ILE A 113 -6.98 6.79 16.02
C ILE A 113 -7.23 6.09 14.69
N GLY A 114 -7.74 6.83 13.73
CA GLY A 114 -8.03 6.36 12.38
C GLY A 114 -9.54 6.17 12.16
N GLU A 115 -9.96 6.43 10.93
CA GLU A 115 -11.32 6.22 10.45
C GLU A 115 -11.29 5.19 9.32
N SER A 116 -12.14 4.17 9.44
CA SER A 116 -12.23 3.16 8.39
C SER A 116 -12.88 3.75 7.12
N PHE A 117 -12.40 3.28 5.99
CA PHE A 117 -12.98 3.54 4.67
C PHE A 117 -13.47 2.25 3.99
N LEU A 118 -13.72 1.20 4.78
CA LEU A 118 -14.14 -0.10 4.25
C LEU A 118 -15.42 -0.01 3.42
N ASP A 119 -16.36 0.83 3.84
CA ASP A 119 -17.62 1.11 3.14
C ASP A 119 -17.44 1.76 1.76
N LYS A 120 -16.26 2.33 1.50
CA LYS A 120 -15.90 2.97 0.21
C LYS A 120 -15.18 2.02 -0.76
N LEU A 121 -14.86 0.81 -0.29
CA LEU A 121 -14.15 -0.22 -1.05
C LEU A 121 -15.09 -1.25 -1.73
N VAL A 122 -16.30 -0.87 -2.07
CA VAL A 122 -17.33 -1.76 -2.62
C VAL A 122 -17.68 -1.44 -4.07
#